data_382c0ce2579745e132e28b7c515e7224
#
_entry.id   382c0ce2579745e132e28b7c515e7224
#
_cell.length_a   1.000
_cell.length_b   1.000
_cell.length_c   1.000
_cell.angle_alpha   90.00
_cell.angle_beta   90.00
_cell.angle_gamma   90.00
#
_symmetry.space_group_name_H-M   'P 1'
#
loop_
_entity.id
_entity.type
_entity.pdbx_description
1 polymer ?
#
loop_
_entity_poly.entity_id
_entity_poly.type
_entity_poly.pdbx_seq_one_letter_code
_entity_poly.pdbx_strand_id
1 'polypeptide(L)' 'MEIYLVKSGQLVDFVGWEWLNLAVFDNNDAAVAFAKNAEKQIKPEDLDETESVEIECFTLRSW' A
#
# COMPACT_ATOMS: atom_id res chain seq x y z
N MET A 1 19.71 -1.27 -4.62
CA MET A 1 18.73 -0.15 -4.50
C MET A 1 17.42 -0.71 -3.98
N GLU A 2 16.88 -0.09 -2.96
CA GLU A 2 15.60 -0.51 -2.39
C GLU A 2 14.48 0.40 -2.87
N ILE A 3 13.35 -0.21 -3.18
CA ILE A 3 12.13 0.53 -3.52
C ILE A 3 11.00 0.09 -2.59
N TYR A 4 10.08 1.01 -2.37
CA TYR A 4 8.94 0.80 -1.47
C TYR A 4 7.66 1.00 -2.25
N LEU A 5 6.89 -0.07 -2.38
CA LEU A 5 5.62 -0.06 -3.09
C LEU A 5 4.48 0.12 -2.08
N VAL A 6 3.71 1.18 -2.26
CA VAL A 6 2.49 1.39 -1.48
C VAL A 6 1.32 0.82 -2.27
N LYS A 7 0.58 -0.06 -1.63
CA LYS A 7 -0.56 -0.71 -2.26
C LYS A 7 -1.77 -0.70 -1.35
N SER A 8 -2.95 -0.68 -1.94
CA SER A 8 -4.20 -0.84 -1.20
C SER A 8 -4.82 -2.18 -1.53
N GLY A 9 -5.36 -2.82 -0.52
CA GLY A 9 -6.08 -4.08 -0.66
C GLY A 9 -7.53 -3.93 -0.29
N GLN A 10 -8.37 -4.65 -0.99
CA GLN A 10 -9.80 -4.71 -0.73
C GLN A 10 -10.28 -6.15 -0.79
N LEU A 11 -11.06 -6.55 0.21
CA LEU A 11 -11.65 -7.88 0.21
C LEU A 11 -12.92 -7.87 -0.65
N VAL A 12 -12.90 -8.67 -1.71
CA VAL A 12 -14.02 -8.80 -2.64
C VAL A 12 -14.69 -10.14 -2.44
N ASP A 13 -16.01 -10.14 -2.34
CA ASP A 13 -16.79 -11.36 -2.14
C ASP A 13 -16.52 -12.38 -3.25
N PHE A 14 -16.24 -13.62 -2.86
CA PHE A 14 -15.97 -14.76 -3.75
C PHE A 14 -14.64 -14.69 -4.50
N VAL A 15 -13.91 -13.58 -4.43
CA VAL A 15 -12.64 -13.41 -5.13
C VAL A 15 -11.47 -13.43 -4.16
N GLY A 16 -11.66 -12.89 -2.96
CA GLY A 16 -10.60 -12.72 -1.96
C GLY A 16 -10.02 -11.31 -2.02
N TRP A 17 -8.75 -11.18 -1.63
CA TRP A 17 -8.09 -9.89 -1.62
C TRP A 17 -7.65 -9.47 -3.01
N GLU A 18 -8.04 -8.26 -3.40
CA GLU A 18 -7.53 -7.60 -4.59
C GLU A 18 -6.63 -6.45 -4.18
N TRP A 19 -5.46 -6.36 -4.81
CA TRP A 19 -4.47 -5.35 -4.49
C TRP A 19 -4.27 -4.39 -5.66
N LEU A 20 -4.22 -3.09 -5.33
CA LEU A 20 -3.95 -2.03 -6.29
C LEU A 20 -2.67 -1.32 -5.90
N ASN A 21 -1.73 -1.22 -6.82
CA ASN A 21 -0.49 -0.48 -6.62
C ASN A 21 -0.78 1.02 -6.73
N LEU A 22 -0.48 1.76 -5.66
CA LEU A 22 -0.75 3.19 -5.62
C LEU A 22 0.45 4.04 -6.03
N ALA A 23 1.63 3.71 -5.49
CA ALA A 23 2.83 4.51 -5.74
C ALA A 23 4.08 3.71 -5.40
N VAL A 24 5.21 4.15 -5.96
CA VAL A 24 6.53 3.57 -5.68
C VAL A 24 7.45 4.69 -5.24
N PHE A 25 8.21 4.45 -4.18
CA PHE A 25 9.15 5.42 -3.63
C PHE A 25 10.52 4.77 -3.45
N ASP A 26 11.55 5.61 -3.46
CA ASP A 26 12.93 5.17 -3.24
C ASP A 26 13.38 5.36 -1.79
N ASN A 27 12.51 5.84 -0.92
CA ASN A 27 12.79 5.94 0.50
C ASN A 27 11.55 5.60 1.34
N ASN A 28 11.81 5.04 2.52
CA ASN A 28 10.76 4.56 3.40
C ASN A 28 9.90 5.71 3.96
N ASP A 29 10.51 6.84 4.29
CA ASP A 29 9.79 7.96 4.89
C ASP A 29 8.71 8.50 3.97
N ALA A 30 9.03 8.65 2.68
CA ALA A 30 8.06 9.09 1.68
C ALA A 30 6.93 8.08 1.53
N ALA A 31 7.26 6.79 1.50
CA ALA A 31 6.26 5.73 1.39
C ALA A 31 5.32 5.73 2.59
N VAL A 32 5.85 5.86 3.79
CA VAL A 32 5.04 5.91 5.02
C VAL A 32 4.11 7.13 5.01
N ALA A 33 4.62 8.29 4.63
CA ALA A 33 3.81 9.50 4.56
C ALA A 33 2.66 9.36 3.56
N PHE A 34 2.97 8.79 2.40
CA PHE A 34 1.94 8.54 1.39
C PHE A 34 0.90 7.54 1.88
N ALA A 35 1.33 6.46 2.52
CA ALA A 35 0.42 5.43 3.03
C ALA A 35 -0.52 6.01 4.09
N LYS A 36 -0.03 6.85 4.98
CA LYS A 36 -0.86 7.51 5.99
C LYS A 36 -1.91 8.43 5.36
N ASN A 37 -1.54 9.17 4.32
CA ASN A 37 -2.48 9.99 3.58
C ASN A 37 -3.55 9.15 2.88
N ALA A 38 -3.13 8.05 2.26
CA ALA A 38 -4.06 7.14 1.60
C ALA A 38 -5.08 6.56 2.58
N GLU A 39 -4.64 6.16 3.77
CA GLU A 39 -5.52 5.65 4.82
C GLU A 39 -6.56 6.70 5.24
N LYS A 40 -6.16 7.97 5.34
CA LYS A 40 -7.08 9.05 5.70
C LYS A 40 -8.12 9.31 4.61
N GLN A 41 -7.75 9.15 3.36
CA GLN A 41 -8.66 9.35 2.23
C GLN A 41 -9.64 8.20 2.06
N ILE A 42 -9.27 7.00 2.51
CA ILE A 42 -10.11 5.81 2.47
C ILE A 42 -10.97 5.72 3.73
N LYS A 43 -11.56 6.83 4.18
CA LYS A 43 -12.47 6.90 5.32
C LYS A 43 -11.91 6.21 6.58
N PRO A 44 -11.09 6.91 7.39
CA PRO A 44 -10.48 6.31 8.58
C PRO A 44 -11.47 5.71 9.57
N GLU A 45 -12.70 6.17 9.56
CA GLU A 45 -13.78 5.64 10.42
C GLU A 45 -14.29 4.29 9.94
N ASP A 46 -14.06 3.96 8.66
CA ASP A 46 -14.54 2.73 8.01
C ASP A 46 -13.41 1.81 7.57
N LEU A 47 -12.19 2.05 8.04
CA LEU A 47 -11.09 1.11 7.84
C LEU A 47 -11.39 -0.14 8.64
N ASP A 48 -12.13 -1.02 8.05
CA ASP A 48 -12.52 -2.28 8.65
C ASP A 48 -11.65 -3.42 8.12
N GLU A 49 -12.05 -4.63 8.41
CA GLU A 49 -11.33 -5.83 8.03
C GLU A 49 -11.27 -6.07 6.51
N THR A 50 -12.02 -5.29 5.72
CA THR A 50 -12.13 -5.49 4.28
C THR A 50 -11.22 -4.56 3.46
N GLU A 51 -10.53 -3.63 4.09
CA GLU A 51 -9.63 -2.69 3.43
C GLU A 51 -8.31 -2.60 4.17
N SER A 52 -7.22 -2.43 3.42
CA SER A 52 -5.89 -2.33 4.00
C SER A 52 -4.97 -1.53 3.08
N VAL A 53 -4.03 -0.79 3.69
CA VAL A 53 -2.94 -0.13 2.96
C VAL A 53 -1.63 -0.72 3.49
N GLU A 54 -0.81 -1.21 2.58
CA GLU A 54 0.45 -1.84 2.94
C GLU A 54 1.62 -1.28 2.15
N ILE A 55 2.81 -1.39 2.72
CA ILE A 55 4.06 -1.05 2.06
C ILE A 55 4.87 -2.34 1.90
N GLU A 56 5.29 -2.61 0.67
CA GLU A 56 6.13 -3.74 0.36
C GLU A 56 7.49 -3.25 -0.11
N CYS A 57 8.55 -3.77 0.50
CA CYS A 57 9.91 -3.39 0.16
C CYS A 57 10.52 -4.40 -0.81
N PHE A 58 11.09 -3.89 -1.90
CA PHE A 58 11.80 -4.69 -2.89
C PHE A 58 13.23 -4.22 -2.99
N THR A 59 14.14 -5.17 -3.13
CA THR A 59 15.53 -4.85 -3.41
C THR A 59 15.81 -5.06 -4.89
N LEU A 60 16.16 -3.97 -5.59
CA LEU A 60 16.55 -4.07 -7.00
C LEU A 60 18.01 -4.45 -7.08
N ARG A 61 18.30 -5.49 -7.85
CA ARG A 61 19.68 -5.89 -8.11
C ARG A 61 20.19 -5.21 -9.35
N SER A 62 21.42 -4.71 -9.25
CA SER A 62 22.16 -4.20 -10.39
C SER A 62 22.80 -5.38 -11.12
N TRP A 63 22.50 -5.52 -12.39
CA TRP A 63 23.08 -6.59 -13.24
C TRP A 63 24.33 -6.10 -13.95
#